data_1f4dd0ab23b4c034431176851d7db442
#
_entry.id   1f4dd0ab23b4c034431176851d7db442
#
_cell.length_a   1.000
_cell.length_b   1.000
_cell.length_c   1.000
_cell.angle_alpha   90.00
_cell.angle_beta   90.00
_cell.angle_gamma   90.00
#
_symmetry.space_group_name_H-M   'P 1'
#
loop_
_entity.id
_entity.type
_entity.pdbx_description
1 polymer ?
#
loop_
_entity_poly.entity_id
_entity_poly.type
_entity_poly.pdbx_seq_one_letter_code
_entity_poly.pdbx_strand_id
1 'polypeptide(L)'
;MRISLHRWTLCAVLSAALAGGCASSTLKGTSPDGRKTYLGPVPIENTEAFRQLMKSPQNDVSIQTYLFARLKAAQDLQYYRDGQWYSWLEAYRGGMWLMRNRYQKGQDARTFIKNHVWRSEATGQAHLVKFPDGSIHEAYYVLLNELDLLEQTLRSDSPGKSAAA
;
A
#
# COMPACT_ATOMS: atom_id res chain seq x y z
N MET A 1 33.96 -61.92 -42.90
CA MET A 1 33.09 -61.63 -41.75
C MET A 1 33.12 -60.14 -41.51
N ARG A 2 32.09 -59.40 -41.93
CA ARG A 2 32.04 -57.94 -41.83
C ARG A 2 30.99 -57.59 -40.78
N ILE A 3 31.43 -56.92 -39.69
CA ILE A 3 30.55 -56.43 -38.63
C ILE A 3 30.15 -55.01 -38.96
N SER A 4 28.85 -54.80 -39.15
CA SER A 4 28.24 -53.53 -39.44
C SER A 4 27.95 -52.79 -38.12
N LEU A 5 28.60 -51.65 -37.90
CA LEU A 5 28.31 -50.74 -36.77
C LEU A 5 27.13 -49.86 -37.14
N HIS A 6 26.01 -50.06 -36.45
CA HIS A 6 24.89 -49.12 -36.46
C HIS A 6 25.13 -47.98 -35.53
N ARG A 7 25.31 -46.78 -36.12
CA ARG A 7 25.41 -45.52 -35.37
C ARG A 7 23.99 -45.10 -35.00
N TRP A 8 23.67 -45.20 -33.70
CA TRP A 8 22.47 -44.63 -33.13
C TRP A 8 22.74 -43.15 -32.80
N THR A 9 22.18 -42.23 -33.57
CA THR A 9 22.15 -40.81 -33.27
C THR A 9 21.02 -40.54 -32.28
N LEU A 10 21.35 -40.33 -31.03
CA LEU A 10 20.42 -39.81 -30.01
C LEU A 10 20.21 -38.31 -30.26
N CYS A 11 19.06 -37.93 -30.76
CA CYS A 11 18.56 -36.54 -30.74
C CYS A 11 18.07 -36.22 -29.31
N ALA A 12 18.91 -35.58 -28.54
CA ALA A 12 18.50 -34.96 -27.25
C ALA A 12 17.71 -33.69 -27.56
N VAL A 13 16.39 -33.77 -27.48
CA VAL A 13 15.51 -32.59 -27.54
C VAL A 13 15.59 -31.91 -26.19
N LEU A 14 16.36 -30.83 -26.12
CA LEU A 14 16.47 -29.95 -24.95
C LEU A 14 15.21 -29.06 -24.91
N SER A 15 14.17 -29.50 -24.22
CA SER A 15 12.99 -28.69 -23.93
C SER A 15 13.35 -27.67 -22.85
N ALA A 16 13.78 -26.47 -23.25
CA ALA A 16 13.90 -25.33 -22.37
C ALA A 16 12.50 -24.86 -21.96
N ALA A 17 12.03 -25.33 -20.82
CA ALA A 17 10.85 -24.77 -20.17
C ALA A 17 11.19 -23.35 -19.70
N LEU A 18 10.78 -22.36 -20.52
CA LEU A 18 10.72 -20.96 -20.10
C LEU A 18 9.64 -20.84 -19.02
N ALA A 19 9.99 -21.10 -17.78
CA ALA A 19 9.21 -20.69 -16.63
C ALA A 19 9.28 -19.16 -16.56
N GLY A 20 8.45 -18.50 -17.37
CA GLY A 20 8.17 -17.08 -17.24
C GLY A 20 7.44 -16.84 -15.93
N GLY A 21 8.17 -16.82 -14.82
CA GLY A 21 7.69 -16.30 -13.55
C GLY A 21 7.35 -14.84 -13.78
N CYS A 22 6.06 -14.51 -13.86
CA CYS A 22 5.61 -13.13 -13.68
C CYS A 22 6.00 -12.71 -12.27
N ALA A 23 7.21 -12.19 -12.12
CA ALA A 23 7.59 -11.45 -10.93
C ALA A 23 6.67 -10.23 -10.90
N SER A 24 5.61 -10.27 -10.10
CA SER A 24 4.78 -9.12 -9.83
C SER A 24 5.68 -8.06 -9.19
N SER A 25 6.07 -7.05 -9.97
CA SER A 25 6.94 -5.97 -9.49
C SER A 25 6.20 -5.19 -8.42
N THR A 26 6.78 -5.17 -7.21
CA THR A 26 6.27 -4.32 -6.13
C THR A 26 6.59 -2.86 -6.45
N LEU A 27 5.57 -2.02 -6.45
CA LEU A 27 5.69 -0.59 -6.73
C LEU A 27 5.75 0.22 -5.43
N LYS A 28 6.48 1.32 -5.43
CA LYS A 28 6.61 2.22 -4.26
C LYS A 28 5.54 3.32 -4.27
N GLY A 29 4.25 2.94 -4.36
CA GLY A 29 3.14 3.89 -4.35
C GLY A 29 3.01 4.76 -5.60
N THR A 30 3.70 4.39 -6.68
CA THR A 30 3.63 5.09 -7.97
C THR A 30 3.35 4.08 -9.06
N SER A 31 2.32 4.32 -9.84
CA SER A 31 1.97 3.51 -11.01
C SER A 31 3.03 3.62 -12.10
N PRO A 32 3.10 2.67 -13.07
CA PRO A 32 4.08 2.70 -14.16
C PRO A 32 4.04 3.97 -15.01
N ASP A 33 2.89 4.66 -15.05
CA ASP A 33 2.68 5.94 -15.71
C ASP A 33 3.10 7.17 -14.88
N GLY A 34 3.73 6.96 -13.73
CA GLY A 34 4.24 8.02 -12.85
C GLY A 34 3.19 8.65 -11.92
N ARG A 35 1.93 8.19 -11.95
CA ARG A 35 0.89 8.71 -11.05
C ARG A 35 0.99 8.11 -9.66
N LYS A 36 0.78 8.95 -8.63
CA LYS A 36 0.69 8.48 -7.25
C LYS A 36 -0.55 7.58 -7.06
N THR A 37 -0.37 6.52 -6.28
CA THR A 37 -1.43 5.57 -5.92
C THR A 37 -1.97 5.89 -4.53
N TYR A 38 -3.29 5.86 -4.37
CA TYR A 38 -4.02 6.21 -3.15
C TYR A 38 -4.95 5.08 -2.71
N LEU A 39 -5.41 5.10 -1.46
CA LEU A 39 -6.34 4.10 -0.92
C LEU A 39 -7.71 4.10 -1.61
N GLY A 40 -8.11 5.21 -2.18
CA GLY A 40 -9.42 5.32 -2.80
C GLY A 40 -9.58 6.59 -3.64
N PRO A 41 -10.81 7.02 -3.94
CA PRO A 41 -11.08 8.06 -4.91
C PRO A 41 -10.44 9.40 -4.55
N VAL A 42 -10.02 10.12 -5.60
CA VAL A 42 -9.53 11.49 -5.60
C VAL A 42 -10.48 12.29 -6.53
N PRO A 43 -10.91 13.50 -6.18
CA PRO A 43 -10.53 14.30 -5.02
C PRO A 43 -11.11 13.79 -3.69
N ILE A 44 -10.35 13.98 -2.60
CA ILE A 44 -10.72 13.45 -1.26
C ILE A 44 -11.82 14.24 -0.58
N GLU A 45 -12.04 15.49 -0.97
CA GLU A 45 -13.06 16.40 -0.43
C GLU A 45 -14.47 15.83 -0.55
N ASN A 46 -14.70 14.98 -1.56
CA ASN A 46 -15.96 14.30 -1.79
C ASN A 46 -16.16 13.06 -0.89
N THR A 47 -15.16 12.69 -0.08
CA THR A 47 -15.22 11.49 0.75
C THR A 47 -15.82 11.76 2.12
N GLU A 48 -16.50 10.75 2.69
CA GLU A 48 -17.01 10.83 4.06
C GLU A 48 -15.89 11.00 5.09
N ALA A 49 -14.75 10.35 4.86
CA ALA A 49 -13.56 10.48 5.72
C ALA A 49 -13.12 11.95 5.85
N PHE A 50 -13.04 12.68 4.73
CA PHE A 50 -12.66 14.09 4.75
C PHE A 50 -13.73 14.96 5.42
N ARG A 51 -15.01 14.75 5.12
CA ARG A 51 -16.11 15.49 5.77
C ARG A 51 -16.10 15.30 7.30
N GLN A 52 -15.78 14.09 7.79
CA GLN A 52 -15.66 13.81 9.21
C GLN A 52 -14.45 14.52 9.82
N LEU A 53 -13.30 14.50 9.14
CA LEU A 53 -12.11 15.22 9.57
C LEU A 53 -12.38 16.72 9.73
N MET A 54 -13.05 17.34 8.76
CA MET A 54 -13.36 18.78 8.79
C MET A 54 -14.29 19.18 9.95
N LYS A 55 -15.05 18.26 10.49
CA LYS A 55 -15.90 18.46 11.69
C LYS A 55 -15.16 18.22 13.01
N SER A 56 -13.94 17.72 12.96
CA SER A 56 -13.12 17.34 14.13
C SER A 56 -11.99 18.34 14.34
N PRO A 57 -11.45 18.48 15.57
CA PRO A 57 -10.19 19.19 15.78
C PRO A 57 -9.09 18.59 14.90
N GLN A 58 -8.39 19.42 14.14
CA GLN A 58 -7.30 18.96 13.27
C GLN A 58 -6.04 18.69 14.09
N ASN A 59 -5.94 17.49 14.62
CA ASN A 59 -4.81 17.00 15.40
C ASN A 59 -4.39 15.60 14.94
N ASP A 60 -3.30 15.07 15.49
CA ASP A 60 -2.73 13.78 15.11
C ASP A 60 -3.75 12.63 15.18
N VAL A 61 -4.60 12.60 16.21
CA VAL A 61 -5.64 11.58 16.38
C VAL A 61 -6.68 11.65 15.26
N SER A 62 -7.11 12.85 14.90
CA SER A 62 -8.10 13.07 13.84
C SER A 62 -7.53 12.71 12.47
N ILE A 63 -6.26 13.02 12.20
CA ILE A 63 -5.56 12.63 10.97
C ILE A 63 -5.46 11.10 10.88
N GLN A 64 -5.10 10.43 11.97
CA GLN A 64 -5.06 8.97 11.99
C GLN A 64 -6.46 8.37 11.81
N THR A 65 -7.49 8.96 12.45
CA THR A 65 -8.89 8.54 12.27
C THR A 65 -9.32 8.68 10.82
N TYR A 66 -8.92 9.76 10.14
CA TYR A 66 -9.14 9.93 8.70
C TYR A 66 -8.52 8.79 7.90
N LEU A 67 -7.25 8.43 8.14
CA LEU A 67 -6.60 7.32 7.42
C LEU A 67 -7.33 5.99 7.64
N PHE A 68 -7.81 5.72 8.86
CA PHE A 68 -8.61 4.52 9.12
C PHE A 68 -9.97 4.55 8.42
N ALA A 69 -10.60 5.71 8.31
CA ALA A 69 -11.84 5.85 7.55
C ALA A 69 -11.61 5.60 6.04
N ARG A 70 -10.49 6.09 5.48
CA ARG A 70 -10.06 5.80 4.11
C ARG A 70 -9.80 4.32 3.90
N LEU A 71 -9.05 3.70 4.81
CA LEU A 71 -8.79 2.25 4.79
C LEU A 71 -10.08 1.43 4.86
N LYS A 72 -11.02 1.82 5.72
CA LYS A 72 -12.32 1.17 5.85
C LYS A 72 -13.17 1.27 4.59
N ALA A 73 -13.05 2.37 3.83
CA ALA A 73 -13.76 2.57 2.57
C ALA A 73 -13.13 1.78 1.40
N ALA A 74 -11.88 1.38 1.50
CA ALA A 74 -11.11 0.70 0.45
C ALA A 74 -11.36 -0.83 0.45
N GLN A 75 -12.63 -1.24 0.27
CA GLN A 75 -13.07 -2.63 0.45
C GLN A 75 -12.55 -3.60 -0.61
N ASP A 76 -12.14 -3.09 -1.76
CA ASP A 76 -11.64 -3.91 -2.88
C ASP A 76 -10.14 -4.20 -2.80
N LEU A 77 -9.45 -3.67 -1.77
CA LEU A 77 -8.02 -3.87 -1.57
C LEU A 77 -7.72 -5.13 -0.76
N GLN A 78 -6.60 -5.78 -1.08
CA GLN A 78 -6.02 -6.86 -0.30
C GLN A 78 -4.69 -6.42 0.30
N TYR A 79 -4.38 -6.90 1.49
CA TYR A 79 -3.18 -6.53 2.24
C TYR A 79 -2.31 -7.74 2.51
N TYR A 80 -0.99 -7.59 2.31
CA TYR A 80 -0.04 -8.66 2.55
C TYR A 80 0.83 -8.36 3.76
N ARG A 81 0.98 -9.38 4.60
CA ARG A 81 1.90 -9.37 5.73
C ARG A 81 2.41 -10.79 6.00
N ASP A 82 3.69 -10.94 6.19
CA ASP A 82 4.35 -12.17 6.67
C ASP A 82 3.95 -13.44 5.90
N GLY A 83 3.91 -13.36 4.56
CA GLY A 83 3.59 -14.50 3.71
C GLY A 83 2.10 -14.69 3.40
N GLN A 84 1.21 -13.87 3.98
CA GLN A 84 -0.24 -14.06 3.85
C GLN A 84 -0.94 -12.80 3.35
N TRP A 85 -1.98 -13.00 2.50
CA TRP A 85 -2.90 -11.97 2.07
C TRP A 85 -4.12 -11.91 3.00
N TYR A 86 -4.53 -10.70 3.34
CA TYR A 86 -5.65 -10.37 4.21
C TYR A 86 -6.66 -9.51 3.46
N SER A 87 -7.93 -9.65 3.82
CA SER A 87 -8.98 -8.75 3.38
C SER A 87 -8.82 -7.35 3.99
N TRP A 88 -9.50 -6.36 3.39
CA TRP A 88 -9.57 -5.01 3.94
C TRP A 88 -10.05 -4.97 5.41
N LEU A 89 -10.99 -5.84 5.77
CA LEU A 89 -11.55 -5.89 7.12
C LEU A 89 -10.54 -6.41 8.15
N GLU A 90 -9.76 -7.42 7.79
CA GLU A 90 -8.68 -7.94 8.65
C GLU A 90 -7.56 -6.91 8.80
N ALA A 91 -7.18 -6.23 7.71
CA ALA A 91 -6.19 -5.15 7.74
C ALA A 91 -6.67 -3.97 8.60
N TYR A 92 -7.94 -3.58 8.46
CA TYR A 92 -8.57 -2.55 9.29
C TYR A 92 -8.53 -2.93 10.78
N ARG A 93 -8.92 -4.16 11.13
CA ARG A 93 -8.87 -4.67 12.52
C ARG A 93 -7.44 -4.69 13.06
N GLY A 94 -6.47 -5.12 12.25
CA GLY A 94 -5.05 -5.09 12.59
C GLY A 94 -4.55 -3.67 12.85
N GLY A 95 -4.89 -2.72 11.98
CA GLY A 95 -4.57 -1.31 12.16
C GLY A 95 -5.18 -0.71 13.42
N MET A 96 -6.43 -1.01 13.72
CA MET A 96 -7.10 -0.57 14.95
C MET A 96 -6.45 -1.17 16.21
N TRP A 97 -5.97 -2.42 16.12
CA TRP A 97 -5.18 -3.03 17.19
C TRP A 97 -3.87 -2.29 17.41
N LEU A 98 -3.13 -1.96 16.34
CA LEU A 98 -1.90 -1.16 16.40
C LEU A 98 -2.16 0.20 17.08
N MET A 99 -3.22 0.90 16.69
CA MET A 99 -3.60 2.18 17.31
C MET A 99 -3.84 2.05 18.82
N ARG A 100 -4.56 1.02 19.24
CA ARG A 100 -4.86 0.82 20.67
C ARG A 100 -3.64 0.45 21.51
N ASN A 101 -2.68 -0.27 20.94
CA ASN A 101 -1.61 -0.92 21.68
C ASN A 101 -0.23 -0.28 21.45
N ARG A 102 -0.05 0.49 20.37
CA ARG A 102 1.26 1.02 19.96
C ARG A 102 1.27 2.53 19.77
N TYR A 103 0.10 3.19 19.68
CA TYR A 103 0.06 4.64 19.56
C TYR A 103 0.57 5.33 20.81
N GLN A 104 1.44 6.31 20.61
CA GLN A 104 1.94 7.18 21.67
C GLN A 104 1.31 8.57 21.54
N LYS A 105 0.86 9.14 22.65
CA LYS A 105 0.24 10.48 22.66
C LYS A 105 1.20 11.51 22.05
N GLY A 106 0.70 12.26 21.05
CA GLY A 106 1.49 13.26 20.32
C GLY A 106 2.36 12.68 19.20
N GLN A 107 2.23 11.38 18.90
CA GLN A 107 2.87 10.77 17.74
C GLN A 107 2.11 11.17 16.48
N ASP A 108 2.77 11.83 15.54
CA ASP A 108 2.20 12.15 14.25
C ASP A 108 1.96 10.89 13.39
N ALA A 109 1.06 11.02 12.40
CA ALA A 109 0.64 9.90 11.56
C ALA A 109 1.79 9.32 10.71
N ARG A 110 2.73 10.14 10.23
CA ARG A 110 3.88 9.67 9.42
C ARG A 110 4.82 8.81 10.26
N THR A 111 5.12 9.25 11.47
CA THR A 111 5.94 8.49 12.42
C THR A 111 5.26 7.18 12.81
N PHE A 112 3.94 7.19 13.05
CA PHE A 112 3.18 5.97 13.34
C PHE A 112 3.25 4.97 12.18
N ILE A 113 2.98 5.41 10.94
CA ILE A 113 3.05 4.57 9.73
C ILE A 113 4.46 4.01 9.55
N LYS A 114 5.50 4.84 9.70
CA LYS A 114 6.89 4.40 9.57
C LYS A 114 7.25 3.31 10.56
N ASN A 115 6.83 3.44 11.81
CA ASN A 115 7.21 2.54 12.88
C ASN A 115 6.44 1.21 12.85
N HIS A 116 5.17 1.23 12.39
CA HIS A 116 4.28 0.08 12.56
C HIS A 116 3.68 -0.49 11.27
N VAL A 117 3.76 0.25 10.15
CA VAL A 117 3.15 -0.19 8.89
C VAL A 117 4.17 -0.43 7.78
N TRP A 118 5.35 0.14 7.86
CA TRP A 118 6.32 -0.02 6.78
C TRP A 118 6.78 -1.47 6.62
N ARG A 119 7.23 -2.08 7.73
CA ARG A 119 7.78 -3.44 7.71
C ARG A 119 7.28 -4.24 8.89
N SER A 120 7.18 -5.54 8.68
CA SER A 120 6.91 -6.49 9.77
C SER A 120 8.06 -6.50 10.78
N GLU A 121 7.74 -6.39 12.06
CA GLU A 121 8.71 -6.55 13.14
C GLU A 121 9.27 -7.98 13.20
N ALA A 122 8.50 -8.98 12.75
CA ALA A 122 8.89 -10.39 12.81
C ALA A 122 9.82 -10.81 11.67
N THR A 123 9.57 -10.33 10.45
CA THR A 123 10.25 -10.81 9.24
C THR A 123 11.09 -9.75 8.52
N GLY A 124 10.91 -8.47 8.86
CA GLY A 124 11.50 -7.33 8.14
C GLY A 124 10.91 -7.08 6.75
N GLN A 125 9.96 -7.91 6.29
CA GLN A 125 9.31 -7.77 4.99
C GLN A 125 8.40 -6.53 4.96
N ALA A 126 8.36 -5.84 3.82
CA ALA A 126 7.43 -4.75 3.62
C ALA A 126 5.98 -5.26 3.62
N HIS A 127 5.08 -4.51 4.25
CA HIS A 127 3.65 -4.73 4.08
C HIS A 127 3.23 -4.22 2.71
N LEU A 128 2.40 -5.00 2.00
CA LEU A 128 1.97 -4.68 0.66
C LEU A 128 0.46 -4.48 0.60
N VAL A 129 0.02 -3.75 -0.41
CA VAL A 129 -1.38 -3.62 -0.78
C VAL A 129 -1.53 -3.95 -2.26
N LYS A 130 -2.53 -4.79 -2.58
CA LYS A 130 -2.89 -5.18 -3.94
C LYS A 130 -4.19 -4.48 -4.32
N PHE A 131 -4.19 -3.86 -5.49
CA PHE A 131 -5.30 -3.14 -6.07
C PHE A 131 -6.11 -4.04 -7.03
N PRO A 132 -7.37 -3.65 -7.37
CA PRO A 132 -8.23 -4.43 -8.28
C PRO A 132 -7.65 -4.64 -9.68
N ASP A 133 -6.80 -3.72 -10.15
CA ASP A 133 -6.06 -3.84 -11.42
C ASP A 133 -4.90 -4.85 -11.38
N GLY A 134 -4.68 -5.48 -10.22
CA GLY A 134 -3.60 -6.43 -9.98
C GLY A 134 -2.27 -5.81 -9.58
N SER A 135 -2.13 -4.48 -9.59
CA SER A 135 -0.92 -3.81 -9.15
C SER A 135 -0.68 -4.01 -7.65
N ILE A 136 0.60 -4.14 -7.28
CA ILE A 136 1.02 -4.37 -5.89
C ILE A 136 1.97 -3.25 -5.48
N HIS A 137 1.65 -2.57 -4.38
CA HIS A 137 2.42 -1.45 -3.84
C HIS A 137 2.82 -1.71 -2.39
N GLU A 138 3.93 -1.09 -1.94
CA GLU A 138 4.23 -1.04 -0.51
C GLU A 138 3.19 -0.16 0.21
N ALA A 139 2.52 -0.71 1.22
CA ALA A 139 1.47 -0.02 1.98
C ALA A 139 1.96 1.31 2.59
N TYR A 140 3.22 1.35 3.01
CA TYR A 140 3.88 2.55 3.52
C TYR A 140 3.76 3.74 2.57
N TYR A 141 4.13 3.56 1.30
CA TYR A 141 4.11 4.66 0.32
C TYR A 141 2.70 5.08 -0.08
N VAL A 142 1.76 4.14 -0.15
CA VAL A 142 0.34 4.45 -0.42
C VAL A 142 -0.24 5.32 0.70
N LEU A 143 0.04 4.99 1.96
CA LEU A 143 -0.41 5.78 3.11
C LEU A 143 0.28 7.15 3.19
N LEU A 144 1.57 7.25 2.82
CA LEU A 144 2.23 8.56 2.73
C LEU A 144 1.61 9.43 1.63
N ASN A 145 1.26 8.84 0.48
CA ASN A 145 0.56 9.57 -0.57
C ASN A 145 -0.79 10.11 -0.10
N GLU A 146 -1.56 9.32 0.68
CA GLU A 146 -2.82 9.78 1.29
C GLU A 146 -2.60 10.97 2.23
N LEU A 147 -1.54 10.95 3.04
CA LEU A 147 -1.20 12.06 3.92
C LEU A 147 -0.76 13.30 3.13
N ASP A 148 0.09 13.14 2.11
CA ASP A 148 0.52 14.25 1.25
C ASP A 148 -0.68 14.91 0.58
N LEU A 149 -1.61 14.09 0.06
CA LEU A 149 -2.84 14.57 -0.57
C LEU A 149 -3.73 15.32 0.43
N LEU A 150 -3.91 14.76 1.64
CA LEU A 150 -4.67 15.41 2.70
C LEU A 150 -4.07 16.78 3.06
N GLU A 151 -2.76 16.84 3.30
CA GLU A 151 -2.07 18.08 3.65
C GLU A 151 -2.17 19.13 2.52
N GLN A 152 -2.09 18.69 1.27
CA GLN A 152 -2.27 19.57 0.10
C GLN A 152 -3.67 20.14 0.06
N THR A 153 -4.70 19.29 0.25
CA THR A 153 -6.11 19.69 0.26
C THR A 153 -6.41 20.67 1.38
N LEU A 154 -5.95 20.38 2.61
CA LEU A 154 -6.16 21.28 3.77
C LEU A 154 -5.51 22.65 3.58
N ARG A 155 -4.36 22.71 2.88
CA ARG A 155 -3.72 24.01 2.55
C ARG A 155 -4.52 24.78 1.51
N SER A 156 -5.11 24.10 0.53
CA SER A 156 -5.93 24.74 -0.51
C SER A 156 -7.25 25.29 0.03
N ASP A 157 -7.84 24.58 1.00
CA ASP A 157 -9.09 24.98 1.65
C ASP A 157 -8.91 26.10 2.70
N SER A 158 -7.68 26.53 2.97
CA SER A 158 -7.36 27.61 3.92
C SER A 158 -6.87 28.90 3.22
N PRO A 159 -7.65 29.54 2.31
CA PRO A 159 -7.19 30.65 1.50
C PRO A 159 -6.98 31.97 2.24
N GLY A 160 -7.08 32.01 3.58
CA GLY A 160 -7.12 33.25 4.38
C GLY A 160 -5.95 33.54 5.30
N LYS A 161 -4.92 32.69 5.42
CA LYS A 161 -3.83 32.90 6.39
C LYS A 161 -2.49 33.39 5.83
N SER A 162 -2.35 33.51 4.51
CA SER A 162 -1.05 33.89 3.90
C SER A 162 -0.92 35.36 3.48
N ALA A 163 -1.86 36.24 3.83
CA ALA A 163 -1.87 37.65 3.41
C ALA A 163 -1.75 38.65 4.59
N ALA A 164 -1.21 38.23 5.73
CA ALA A 164 -0.94 39.13 6.86
C ALA A 164 0.42 38.79 7.50
N ALA A 165 1.49 39.11 6.80
CA ALA A 165 2.84 39.25 7.34
C ALA A 165 3.62 40.29 6.55
#